data_d6752a84c0a34b4ef2fa324f71df2211
#
_entry.id   d6752a84c0a34b4ef2fa324f71df2211
#
_cell.length_a   1.000
_cell.length_b   1.000
_cell.length_c   1.000
_cell.angle_alpha   90.00
_cell.angle_beta   90.00
_cell.angle_gamma   90.00
#
_symmetry.space_group_name_H-M   'P 1'
#
loop_
_entity.id
_entity.type
_entity.pdbx_description
1 polymer ?
#
loop_
_entity_poly.entity_id
_entity_poly.type
_entity_poly.pdbx_seq_one_letter_code
_entity_poly.pdbx_strand_id
1 'polypeptide(L)'
;GAPASMMQAAVEARNISADLEGRVAGAAAFGAVDRGDAGDRAGGIAALEKAMIAAKICAYTQGFEVLRRASDAFDWDLDLAAIARVWRAGCIIRSVLLDDMSEAFEEDGARRLFFAPKFKALMQENAEALQSVVGMAVSARLAVPAMYAAMSYYNASRTETSTANMIQGLRDRFGAHTFERVDAIGEDVGVKVNGPWHD
;
A
#
# COMPACT_ATOMS: atom_id res chain seq x y z
N GLY A 1 -0.47 10.69 -10.69
CA GLY A 1 -1.08 9.49 -10.12
C GLY A 1 -0.68 9.28 -8.66
N ALA A 2 -1.49 8.52 -7.90
CA ALA A 2 -1.22 8.16 -6.52
C ALA A 2 -1.27 6.63 -6.36
N PRO A 3 -0.45 6.02 -5.48
CA PRO A 3 -0.55 4.61 -5.19
C PRO A 3 -1.86 4.32 -4.45
N ALA A 4 -2.68 3.39 -4.98
CA ALA A 4 -3.98 3.02 -4.43
C ALA A 4 -4.19 1.49 -4.46
N SER A 5 -3.10 0.73 -4.39
CA SER A 5 -3.12 -0.73 -4.57
C SER A 5 -4.03 -1.47 -3.58
N MET A 6 -4.14 -0.99 -2.34
CA MET A 6 -5.02 -1.61 -1.36
C MET A 6 -6.50 -1.40 -1.68
N MET A 7 -6.87 -0.20 -2.13
CA MET A 7 -8.25 0.10 -2.53
C MET A 7 -8.63 -0.73 -3.76
N GLN A 8 -7.74 -0.85 -4.74
CA GLN A 8 -7.94 -1.70 -5.90
C GLN A 8 -8.10 -3.17 -5.51
N ALA A 9 -7.19 -3.70 -4.67
CA ALA A 9 -7.28 -5.07 -4.18
C ALA A 9 -8.57 -5.36 -3.41
N ALA A 10 -9.09 -4.39 -2.65
CA ALA A 10 -10.35 -4.51 -1.94
C ALA A 10 -11.56 -4.55 -2.90
N VAL A 11 -11.55 -3.73 -3.96
CA VAL A 11 -12.59 -3.75 -5.00
C VAL A 11 -12.59 -5.08 -5.76
N GLU A 12 -11.41 -5.57 -6.15
CA GLU A 12 -11.27 -6.86 -6.83
C GLU A 12 -11.75 -8.02 -5.94
N ALA A 13 -11.35 -8.04 -4.67
CA ALA A 13 -11.80 -9.03 -3.70
C ALA A 13 -13.33 -9.04 -3.55
N ARG A 14 -13.94 -7.85 -3.49
CA ARG A 14 -15.41 -7.71 -3.45
C ARG A 14 -16.06 -8.28 -4.71
N ASN A 15 -15.52 -7.98 -5.88
CA ASN A 15 -16.07 -8.45 -7.15
C ASN A 15 -16.00 -10.00 -7.24
N ILE A 16 -14.84 -10.59 -6.90
CA ILE A 16 -14.69 -12.05 -6.84
C ILE A 16 -15.64 -12.65 -5.78
N SER A 17 -15.80 -11.98 -4.63
CA SER A 17 -16.73 -12.43 -3.58
C SER A 17 -18.19 -12.41 -4.04
N ALA A 18 -18.58 -11.47 -4.86
CA ALA A 18 -19.94 -11.38 -5.41
C ALA A 18 -20.26 -12.46 -6.46
N ASP A 19 -19.24 -12.94 -7.19
CA ASP A 19 -19.38 -13.97 -8.22
C ASP A 19 -19.36 -15.38 -7.61
N LEU A 20 -20.48 -15.78 -7.01
CA LEU A 20 -20.62 -17.13 -6.44
C LEU A 20 -20.58 -18.22 -7.50
N GLU A 21 -21.28 -18.01 -8.63
CA GLU A 21 -21.37 -19.02 -9.71
C GLU A 21 -19.99 -19.29 -10.30
N GLY A 22 -19.21 -18.26 -10.60
CA GLY A 22 -17.83 -18.40 -11.10
C GLY A 22 -16.92 -19.13 -10.11
N ARG A 23 -17.04 -18.85 -8.80
CA ARG A 23 -16.25 -19.56 -7.79
C ARG A 23 -16.64 -21.03 -7.64
N VAL A 24 -17.93 -21.36 -7.75
CA VAL A 24 -18.40 -22.76 -7.73
C VAL A 24 -17.90 -23.51 -8.98
N ALA A 25 -18.02 -22.89 -10.16
CA ALA A 25 -17.50 -23.47 -11.41
C ALA A 25 -15.98 -23.66 -11.35
N GLY A 26 -15.25 -22.68 -10.81
CA GLY A 26 -13.80 -22.78 -10.61
C GLY A 26 -13.41 -23.94 -9.68
N ALA A 27 -14.12 -24.09 -8.57
CA ALA A 27 -13.88 -25.20 -7.64
C ALA A 27 -14.18 -26.56 -8.27
N ALA A 28 -15.19 -26.65 -9.14
CA ALA A 28 -15.51 -27.87 -9.88
C ALA A 28 -14.45 -28.19 -10.94
N ALA A 29 -13.92 -27.19 -11.62
CA ALA A 29 -12.95 -27.37 -12.71
C ALA A 29 -11.53 -27.66 -12.23
N PHE A 30 -11.09 -26.98 -11.14
CA PHE A 30 -9.69 -27.03 -10.67
C PHE A 30 -9.51 -27.70 -9.31
N GLY A 31 -10.60 -28.16 -8.69
CA GLY A 31 -10.63 -28.63 -7.30
C GLY A 31 -10.79 -27.49 -6.30
N ALA A 32 -11.50 -27.75 -5.23
CA ALA A 32 -11.61 -26.81 -4.11
C ALA A 32 -10.23 -26.58 -3.47
N VAL A 33 -9.99 -25.35 -3.00
CA VAL A 33 -8.74 -25.03 -2.30
C VAL A 33 -8.67 -25.84 -1.01
N ASP A 34 -7.69 -26.73 -0.90
CA ASP A 34 -7.34 -27.38 0.34
C ASP A 34 -6.58 -26.36 1.21
N ARG A 35 -7.24 -25.93 2.27
CA ARG A 35 -6.68 -24.97 3.22
C ARG A 35 -5.78 -25.70 4.20
N GLY A 36 -4.51 -25.32 4.20
CA GLY A 36 -3.56 -25.84 5.17
C GLY A 36 -3.91 -25.41 6.61
N ASP A 37 -3.26 -26.06 7.57
CA ASP A 37 -3.34 -25.67 8.98
C ASP A 37 -2.63 -24.31 9.18
N ALA A 38 -3.29 -23.39 9.87
CA ALA A 38 -2.73 -22.09 10.24
C ALA A 38 -1.80 -22.16 11.48
N GLY A 39 -1.66 -23.33 12.10
CA GLY A 39 -0.78 -23.55 13.25
C GLY A 39 -1.34 -23.01 14.58
N ASP A 40 -0.47 -22.42 15.41
CA ASP A 40 -0.86 -21.89 16.73
C ASP A 40 -1.90 -20.77 16.61
N ARG A 41 -3.12 -21.06 17.06
CA ARG A 41 -4.24 -20.12 17.04
C ARG A 41 -3.98 -18.87 17.89
N ALA A 42 -3.43 -19.04 19.09
CA ALA A 42 -3.25 -17.91 20.02
C ALA A 42 -2.17 -16.94 19.51
N GLY A 43 -1.03 -17.49 19.10
CA GLY A 43 0.02 -16.71 18.46
C GLY A 43 -0.43 -16.06 17.13
N GLY A 44 -1.23 -16.79 16.34
CA GLY A 44 -1.81 -16.28 15.11
C GLY A 44 -2.75 -15.08 15.32
N ILE A 45 -3.59 -15.09 16.36
CA ILE A 45 -4.47 -13.96 16.71
C ILE A 45 -3.63 -12.73 17.11
N ALA A 46 -2.62 -12.91 17.97
CA ALA A 46 -1.76 -11.80 18.40
C ALA A 46 -0.96 -11.21 17.22
N ALA A 47 -0.46 -12.06 16.31
CA ALA A 47 0.20 -11.60 15.09
C ALA A 47 -0.76 -10.87 14.16
N LEU A 48 -2.00 -11.35 14.02
CA LEU A 48 -3.02 -10.73 13.18
C LEU A 48 -3.41 -9.34 13.71
N GLU A 49 -3.52 -9.14 15.01
CA GLU A 49 -3.79 -7.83 15.62
C GLU A 49 -2.73 -6.80 15.18
N LYS A 50 -1.45 -7.12 15.35
CA LYS A 50 -0.34 -6.29 14.91
C LYS A 50 -0.34 -6.06 13.40
N ALA A 51 -0.54 -7.11 12.62
CA ALA A 51 -0.62 -7.04 11.16
C ALA A 51 -1.76 -6.11 10.69
N MET A 52 -2.90 -6.13 11.37
CA MET A 52 -4.03 -5.25 11.08
C MET A 52 -3.74 -3.79 11.38
N ILE A 53 -2.96 -3.48 12.43
CA ILE A 53 -2.50 -2.11 12.70
C ILE A 53 -1.64 -1.61 11.54
N ALA A 54 -0.62 -2.37 11.14
CA ALA A 54 0.25 -2.00 10.03
C ALA A 54 -0.52 -1.85 8.70
N ALA A 55 -1.40 -2.80 8.38
CA ALA A 55 -2.23 -2.75 7.18
C ALA A 55 -3.17 -1.53 7.16
N LYS A 56 -3.79 -1.18 8.30
CA LYS A 56 -4.61 0.03 8.44
C LYS A 56 -3.81 1.30 8.17
N ILE A 57 -2.61 1.41 8.75
CA ILE A 57 -1.74 2.57 8.51
C ILE A 57 -1.42 2.69 7.03
N CYS A 58 -1.10 1.58 6.34
CA CYS A 58 -0.89 1.57 4.90
C CYS A 58 -2.13 2.05 4.12
N ALA A 59 -3.33 1.59 4.48
CA ALA A 59 -4.57 1.98 3.82
C ALA A 59 -4.85 3.47 3.97
N TYR A 60 -4.74 4.01 5.17
CA TYR A 60 -4.90 5.45 5.41
C TYR A 60 -3.82 6.27 4.71
N THR A 61 -2.57 5.81 4.73
CA THR A 61 -1.48 6.50 4.01
C THR A 61 -1.79 6.61 2.52
N GLN A 62 -2.26 5.54 1.88
CA GLN A 62 -2.68 5.59 0.48
C GLN A 62 -3.88 6.50 0.26
N GLY A 63 -4.89 6.42 1.14
CA GLY A 63 -6.10 7.25 1.05
C GLY A 63 -5.78 8.75 1.14
N PHE A 64 -5.02 9.16 2.13
CA PHE A 64 -4.61 10.56 2.29
C PHE A 64 -3.65 11.01 1.19
N GLU A 65 -2.79 10.14 0.67
CA GLU A 65 -1.95 10.47 -0.48
C GLU A 65 -2.77 10.71 -1.76
N VAL A 66 -3.85 9.94 -1.97
CA VAL A 66 -4.79 10.20 -3.08
C VAL A 66 -5.46 11.56 -2.92
N LEU A 67 -5.95 11.88 -1.72
CA LEU A 67 -6.61 13.17 -1.44
C LEU A 67 -5.63 14.34 -1.64
N ARG A 68 -4.43 14.23 -1.09
CA ARG A 68 -3.39 15.25 -1.23
C ARG A 68 -3.06 15.53 -2.70
N ARG A 69 -2.79 14.48 -3.48
CA ARG A 69 -2.46 14.63 -4.91
C ARG A 69 -3.64 15.12 -5.75
N ALA A 70 -4.87 14.77 -5.37
CA ALA A 70 -6.05 15.34 -6.01
C ALA A 70 -6.20 16.82 -5.65
N SER A 71 -5.98 17.18 -4.38
CA SER A 71 -5.96 18.58 -3.93
C SER A 71 -4.97 19.41 -4.73
N ASP A 72 -3.72 18.94 -4.87
CA ASP A 72 -2.69 19.62 -5.66
C ASP A 72 -3.06 19.73 -7.16
N ALA A 73 -3.64 18.66 -7.73
CA ALA A 73 -3.95 18.61 -9.17
C ALA A 73 -5.18 19.42 -9.59
N PHE A 74 -6.10 19.64 -8.66
CA PHE A 74 -7.38 20.31 -8.92
C PHE A 74 -7.57 21.60 -8.11
N ASP A 75 -6.54 22.07 -7.43
CA ASP A 75 -6.54 23.28 -6.60
C ASP A 75 -7.68 23.31 -5.56
N TRP A 76 -7.89 22.14 -4.87
CA TRP A 76 -8.99 22.02 -3.91
C TRP A 76 -8.64 22.56 -2.52
N ASP A 77 -7.39 22.74 -2.21
CA ASP A 77 -6.90 23.20 -0.89
C ASP A 77 -7.50 22.41 0.29
N LEU A 78 -7.43 21.08 0.21
CA LEU A 78 -8.02 20.20 1.20
C LEU A 78 -7.27 20.24 2.53
N ASP A 79 -7.99 20.55 3.62
CA ASP A 79 -7.50 20.38 4.99
C ASP A 79 -7.58 18.88 5.39
N LEU A 80 -6.44 18.16 5.27
CA LEU A 80 -6.37 16.74 5.57
C LEU A 80 -6.61 16.45 7.07
N ALA A 81 -6.24 17.38 7.96
CA ALA A 81 -6.51 17.26 9.38
C ALA A 81 -8.02 17.33 9.67
N ALA A 82 -8.73 18.27 9.02
CA ALA A 82 -10.19 18.36 9.11
C ALA A 82 -10.87 17.09 8.57
N ILE A 83 -10.38 16.54 7.46
CA ILE A 83 -10.90 15.28 6.90
C ILE A 83 -10.72 14.13 7.89
N ALA A 84 -9.55 14.00 8.52
CA ALA A 84 -9.31 12.98 9.53
C ALA A 84 -10.30 13.13 10.72
N ARG A 85 -10.56 14.35 11.17
CA ARG A 85 -11.57 14.62 12.22
C ARG A 85 -12.98 14.23 11.82
N VAL A 86 -13.39 14.51 10.59
CA VAL A 86 -14.71 14.12 10.06
C VAL A 86 -14.88 12.61 10.06
N TRP A 87 -13.83 11.86 9.70
CA TRP A 87 -13.90 10.40 9.66
C TRP A 87 -13.89 9.71 11.03
N ARG A 88 -13.58 10.44 12.09
CA ARG A 88 -13.47 9.93 13.46
C ARG A 88 -14.79 9.38 14.03
N ALA A 89 -15.91 9.96 13.65
CA ALA A 89 -17.25 9.56 14.14
C ALA A 89 -18.28 9.55 13.00
N GLY A 90 -19.28 8.65 13.11
CA GLY A 90 -20.36 8.56 12.12
C GLY A 90 -19.94 7.94 10.78
N CYS A 91 -18.76 7.38 10.66
CA CYS A 91 -18.24 6.81 9.44
C CYS A 91 -17.80 5.35 9.66
N ILE A 92 -17.99 4.49 8.63
CA ILE A 92 -17.60 3.08 8.69
C ILE A 92 -16.08 2.88 8.82
N ILE A 93 -15.30 3.85 8.32
CA ILE A 93 -13.83 3.81 8.39
C ILE A 93 -13.26 4.41 9.68
N ARG A 94 -14.09 4.71 10.67
CA ARG A 94 -13.65 5.24 11.97
C ARG A 94 -12.52 4.40 12.59
N SER A 95 -11.55 5.06 13.19
CA SER A 95 -10.41 4.41 13.84
C SER A 95 -9.88 5.30 14.95
N VAL A 96 -9.34 4.70 15.99
CA VAL A 96 -8.60 5.42 17.05
C VAL A 96 -7.35 6.13 16.51
N LEU A 97 -6.85 5.71 15.36
CA LEU A 97 -5.69 6.33 14.70
C LEU A 97 -6.02 7.69 14.03
N LEU A 98 -7.30 8.04 13.87
CA LEU A 98 -7.69 9.26 13.15
C LEU A 98 -7.40 10.54 13.94
N ASP A 99 -7.42 10.48 15.28
CA ASP A 99 -6.98 11.61 16.11
C ASP A 99 -5.50 11.87 15.90
N ASP A 100 -4.70 10.82 15.94
CA ASP A 100 -3.26 10.89 15.69
C ASP A 100 -2.93 11.35 14.26
N MET A 101 -3.76 10.98 13.29
CA MET A 101 -3.61 11.45 11.90
C MET A 101 -3.93 12.93 11.78
N SER A 102 -5.00 13.40 12.45
CA SER A 102 -5.33 14.82 12.49
C SER A 102 -4.16 15.64 13.08
N GLU A 103 -3.64 15.22 14.22
CA GLU A 103 -2.50 15.88 14.85
C GLU A 103 -1.26 15.90 13.93
N ALA A 104 -0.95 14.78 13.28
CA ALA A 104 0.18 14.68 12.34
C ALA A 104 0.04 15.62 11.14
N PHE A 105 -1.18 15.82 10.63
CA PHE A 105 -1.45 16.75 9.52
C PHE A 105 -1.54 18.21 9.98
N GLU A 106 -1.89 18.49 11.23
CA GLU A 106 -1.81 19.82 11.81
C GLU A 106 -0.34 20.28 11.99
N GLU A 107 0.54 19.34 12.36
CA GLU A 107 1.97 19.64 12.45
C GLU A 107 2.61 19.89 11.08
N ASP A 108 2.25 19.10 10.06
CA ASP A 108 2.76 19.20 8.69
C ASP A 108 1.79 18.55 7.69
N GLY A 109 0.91 19.35 7.11
CA GLY A 109 -0.11 18.91 6.15
C GLY A 109 0.46 18.33 4.85
N ALA A 110 1.70 18.65 4.48
CA ALA A 110 2.38 18.11 3.30
C ALA A 110 3.06 16.76 3.56
N ARG A 111 3.20 16.35 4.82
CA ARG A 111 3.88 15.11 5.19
C ARG A 111 3.10 13.87 4.75
N ARG A 112 3.80 12.90 4.21
CA ARG A 112 3.23 11.56 4.09
C ARG A 112 3.10 10.93 5.47
N LEU A 113 1.94 10.32 5.75
CA LEU A 113 1.60 9.80 7.08
C LEU A 113 2.65 8.84 7.66
N PHE A 114 3.29 8.02 6.84
CA PHE A 114 4.37 7.13 7.26
C PHE A 114 5.55 7.82 7.95
N PHE A 115 5.79 9.09 7.62
CA PHE A 115 6.93 9.84 8.17
C PHE A 115 6.59 10.61 9.43
N ALA A 116 5.32 10.68 9.82
CA ALA A 116 4.94 11.22 11.11
C ALA A 116 5.50 10.33 12.24
N PRO A 117 6.11 10.89 13.30
CA PRO A 117 6.88 10.13 14.29
C PRO A 117 6.11 8.95 14.88
N LYS A 118 4.85 9.17 15.25
CA LYS A 118 3.98 8.13 15.83
C LYS A 118 3.71 6.98 14.85
N PHE A 119 3.41 7.29 13.59
CA PHE A 119 3.13 6.28 12.58
C PHE A 119 4.38 5.52 12.15
N LYS A 120 5.53 6.20 12.11
CA LYS A 120 6.82 5.56 11.91
C LYS A 120 7.09 4.52 13.01
N ALA A 121 6.91 4.88 14.28
CA ALA A 121 7.09 3.97 15.41
C ALA A 121 6.13 2.78 15.36
N LEU A 122 4.84 3.02 15.09
CA LEU A 122 3.84 1.97 14.94
C LEU A 122 4.18 1.02 13.78
N MET A 123 4.65 1.53 12.64
CA MET A 123 5.07 0.67 11.54
C MET A 123 6.31 -0.14 11.87
N GLN A 124 7.29 0.43 12.57
CA GLN A 124 8.49 -0.29 13.03
C GLN A 124 8.14 -1.44 13.97
N GLU A 125 7.13 -1.26 14.83
CA GLU A 125 6.68 -2.30 15.76
C GLU A 125 5.85 -3.41 15.09
N ASN A 126 5.04 -3.07 14.08
CA ASN A 126 3.96 -3.93 13.61
C ASN A 126 4.16 -4.50 12.19
N ALA A 127 5.07 -3.95 11.38
CA ALA A 127 5.21 -4.35 9.98
C ALA A 127 5.75 -5.78 9.79
N GLU A 128 6.58 -6.28 10.71
CA GLU A 128 7.07 -7.66 10.65
C GLU A 128 5.93 -8.66 10.84
N ALA A 129 4.98 -8.36 11.72
CA ALA A 129 3.79 -9.18 11.89
C ALA A 129 2.92 -9.20 10.62
N LEU A 130 2.81 -8.09 9.90
CA LEU A 130 2.11 -8.06 8.61
C LEU A 130 2.78 -9.00 7.60
N GLN A 131 4.10 -8.99 7.51
CA GLN A 131 4.84 -9.89 6.64
C GLN A 131 4.63 -11.36 7.01
N SER A 132 4.70 -11.68 8.31
CA SER A 132 4.52 -13.04 8.83
C SER A 132 3.11 -13.56 8.56
N VAL A 133 2.08 -12.76 8.82
CA VAL A 133 0.67 -13.10 8.57
C VAL A 133 0.39 -13.30 7.09
N VAL A 134 0.92 -12.45 6.22
CA VAL A 134 0.78 -12.64 4.76
C VAL A 134 1.49 -13.90 4.31
N GLY A 135 2.69 -14.17 4.80
CA GLY A 135 3.43 -15.41 4.51
C GLY A 135 2.66 -16.66 4.93
N MET A 136 2.10 -16.65 6.14
CA MET A 136 1.24 -17.74 6.65
C MET A 136 -0.02 -17.90 5.77
N ALA A 137 -0.68 -16.82 5.42
CA ALA A 137 -1.87 -16.86 4.56
C ALA A 137 -1.57 -17.47 3.18
N VAL A 138 -0.45 -17.10 2.56
CA VAL A 138 0.02 -17.68 1.28
C VAL A 138 0.28 -19.19 1.44
N SER A 139 0.99 -19.61 2.49
CA SER A 139 1.29 -21.01 2.76
C SER A 139 0.02 -21.83 3.02
N ALA A 140 -0.96 -21.24 3.69
CA ALA A 140 -2.27 -21.85 3.96
C ALA A 140 -3.27 -21.68 2.78
N ARG A 141 -2.84 -21.13 1.65
CA ARG A 141 -3.69 -20.86 0.47
C ARG A 141 -4.91 -19.98 0.79
N LEU A 142 -4.76 -19.03 1.69
CA LEU A 142 -5.79 -18.07 2.06
C LEU A 142 -5.63 -16.79 1.24
N ALA A 143 -6.70 -16.35 0.59
CA ALA A 143 -6.70 -15.08 -0.15
C ALA A 143 -6.83 -13.91 0.82
N VAL A 144 -5.78 -13.08 0.90
CA VAL A 144 -5.71 -11.85 1.72
C VAL A 144 -5.24 -10.66 0.89
N PRO A 145 -5.91 -10.34 -0.23
CA PRO A 145 -5.38 -9.42 -1.25
C PRO A 145 -5.06 -8.03 -0.72
N ALA A 146 -5.88 -7.45 0.15
CA ALA A 146 -5.62 -6.13 0.72
C ALA A 146 -4.41 -6.12 1.66
N MET A 147 -4.20 -7.16 2.48
CA MET A 147 -3.02 -7.27 3.35
C MET A 147 -1.75 -7.51 2.53
N TYR A 148 -1.85 -8.31 1.46
CA TYR A 148 -0.75 -8.50 0.52
C TYR A 148 -0.35 -7.19 -0.16
N ALA A 149 -1.33 -6.41 -0.62
CA ALA A 149 -1.11 -5.09 -1.19
C ALA A 149 -0.50 -4.10 -0.18
N ALA A 150 -0.91 -4.16 1.10
CA ALA A 150 -0.32 -3.36 2.18
C ALA A 150 1.16 -3.67 2.39
N MET A 151 1.50 -4.96 2.50
CA MET A 151 2.87 -5.42 2.66
C MET A 151 3.74 -4.99 1.47
N SER A 152 3.26 -5.23 0.26
CA SER A 152 3.96 -4.85 -0.98
C SER A 152 4.18 -3.35 -1.06
N TYR A 153 3.15 -2.54 -0.75
CA TYR A 153 3.24 -1.09 -0.73
C TYR A 153 4.26 -0.58 0.29
N TYR A 154 4.23 -1.10 1.52
CA TYR A 154 5.18 -0.72 2.55
C TYR A 154 6.62 -1.07 2.17
N ASN A 155 6.85 -2.28 1.65
CA ASN A 155 8.18 -2.69 1.21
C ASN A 155 8.67 -1.84 0.04
N ALA A 156 7.84 -1.58 -0.98
CA ALA A 156 8.19 -0.71 -2.09
C ALA A 156 8.50 0.73 -1.65
N SER A 157 7.75 1.24 -0.65
CA SER A 157 7.93 2.62 -0.14
C SER A 157 9.27 2.85 0.58
N ARG A 158 9.98 1.79 0.97
CA ARG A 158 11.28 1.84 1.66
C ARG A 158 12.40 1.17 0.87
N THR A 159 12.17 0.87 -0.41
CA THR A 159 13.17 0.29 -1.31
C THR A 159 13.74 1.40 -2.17
N GLU A 160 14.96 1.82 -1.88
CA GLU A 160 15.66 2.89 -2.59
C GLU A 160 15.92 2.50 -4.06
N THR A 161 16.51 1.33 -4.27
CA THR A 161 16.74 0.80 -5.61
C THR A 161 15.69 -0.24 -5.95
N SER A 162 14.68 0.17 -6.67
CA SER A 162 13.53 -0.68 -7.01
C SER A 162 13.78 -1.54 -8.25
N THR A 163 13.17 -2.73 -8.28
CA THR A 163 13.07 -3.56 -9.50
C THR A 163 12.34 -2.84 -10.65
N ALA A 164 11.56 -1.79 -10.34
CA ALA A 164 10.94 -0.92 -11.33
C ALA A 164 11.96 -0.17 -12.21
N ASN A 165 13.22 -0.08 -11.80
CA ASN A 165 14.32 0.46 -12.63
C ASN A 165 14.46 -0.33 -13.94
N MET A 166 14.31 -1.67 -13.90
CA MET A 166 14.29 -2.51 -15.10
C MET A 166 13.12 -2.13 -16.02
N ILE A 167 11.94 -1.92 -15.45
CA ILE A 167 10.74 -1.52 -16.21
C ILE A 167 10.95 -0.16 -16.86
N GLN A 168 11.54 0.79 -16.15
CA GLN A 168 11.85 2.11 -16.71
C GLN A 168 12.89 2.03 -17.84
N GLY A 169 13.93 1.21 -17.67
CA GLY A 169 14.88 0.94 -18.74
C GLY A 169 14.24 0.32 -19.98
N LEU A 170 13.32 -0.64 -19.80
CA LEU A 170 12.54 -1.22 -20.92
C LEU A 170 11.64 -0.19 -21.60
N ARG A 171 10.97 0.67 -20.85
CA ARG A 171 10.14 1.74 -21.41
C ARG A 171 10.98 2.72 -22.22
N ASP A 172 12.16 3.05 -21.75
CA ASP A 172 13.07 3.88 -22.50
C ASP A 172 13.58 3.18 -23.76
N ARG A 173 13.95 1.91 -23.65
CA ARG A 173 14.41 1.10 -24.80
C ARG A 173 13.37 1.02 -25.93
N PHE A 174 12.09 0.91 -25.61
CA PHE A 174 11.01 0.75 -26.59
C PHE A 174 10.38 2.06 -27.05
N GLY A 175 10.47 3.12 -26.26
CA GLY A 175 9.71 4.34 -26.54
C GLY A 175 10.41 5.65 -26.15
N ALA A 176 11.72 5.63 -25.89
CA ALA A 176 12.51 6.81 -25.49
C ALA A 176 11.85 7.59 -24.33
N HIS A 177 11.33 6.89 -23.32
CA HIS A 177 10.62 7.52 -22.20
C HIS A 177 11.54 8.15 -21.15
N THR A 178 12.85 8.08 -21.38
CA THR A 178 13.89 8.60 -20.50
C THR A 178 13.87 8.01 -19.08
N PHE A 179 14.95 8.18 -18.36
CA PHE A 179 15.06 7.88 -16.93
C PHE A 179 16.04 8.83 -16.26
N GLU A 180 15.96 8.94 -14.94
CA GLU A 180 16.94 9.64 -14.12
C GLU A 180 17.98 8.63 -13.64
N ARG A 181 19.26 9.00 -13.75
CA ARG A 181 20.36 8.13 -13.31
C ARG A 181 20.47 8.18 -11.79
N VAL A 182 20.59 7.01 -11.16
CA VAL A 182 20.80 6.90 -9.70
C VAL A 182 22.24 7.25 -9.26
N ASP A 183 23.16 7.25 -10.22
CA ASP A 183 24.59 7.59 -10.02
C ASP A 183 24.92 9.03 -10.48
N ALA A 184 23.92 9.83 -10.82
CA ALA A 184 24.12 11.23 -11.21
C ALA A 184 24.61 12.08 -10.02
N ILE A 185 25.54 12.99 -10.29
CA ILE A 185 26.20 13.85 -9.30
C ILE A 185 26.08 15.31 -9.76
N GLY A 186 25.93 16.23 -8.82
CA GLY A 186 25.91 17.67 -9.10
C GLY A 186 24.72 18.10 -9.94
N GLU A 187 24.97 18.83 -11.03
CA GLU A 187 23.93 19.38 -11.91
C GLU A 187 23.16 18.31 -12.71
N ASP A 188 23.70 17.09 -12.81
CA ASP A 188 23.05 15.98 -13.51
C ASP A 188 21.95 15.29 -12.66
N VAL A 189 21.81 15.62 -11.37
CA VAL A 189 20.77 15.06 -10.50
C VAL A 189 19.39 15.52 -10.98
N GLY A 190 18.50 14.56 -11.23
CA GLY A 190 17.14 14.83 -11.75
C GLY A 190 17.07 15.06 -13.25
N VAL A 191 18.21 15.07 -13.96
CA VAL A 191 18.24 15.19 -15.42
C VAL A 191 17.78 13.87 -16.04
N LYS A 192 16.82 13.98 -16.95
CA LYS A 192 16.27 12.85 -17.71
C LYS A 192 17.13 12.56 -18.93
N VAL A 193 17.58 11.33 -19.06
CA VAL A 193 18.42 10.84 -20.16
C VAL A 193 17.82 9.62 -20.82
N ASN A 194 18.18 9.37 -22.06
CA ASN A 194 17.95 8.07 -22.72
C ASN A 194 19.15 7.15 -22.50
N GLY A 195 18.90 5.86 -22.53
CA GLY A 195 19.95 4.85 -22.51
C GLY A 195 20.72 4.76 -23.86
N PRO A 196 21.87 4.06 -23.88
CA PRO A 196 22.75 3.98 -25.04
C PRO A 196 22.20 3.10 -26.20
N TRP A 197 20.95 2.71 -26.12
CA TRP A 197 20.24 1.90 -27.12
C TRP A 197 19.42 2.74 -28.12
N HIS A 198 19.55 4.05 -28.09
CA HIS A 198 18.86 4.98 -29.01
C HIS A 198 19.81 5.69 -29.98
N ASP A 199 21.00 5.16 -30.19
CA ASP A 199 21.99 5.66 -31.17
C ASP A 199 21.61 5.26 -32.60
#